data_afcffd1554682a184c514a5b617908bd
#
_entry.id   afcffd1554682a184c514a5b617908bd
#
_cell.length_a   1.000
_cell.length_b   1.000
_cell.length_c   1.000
_cell.angle_alpha   90.00
_cell.angle_beta   90.00
_cell.angle_gamma   90.00
#
_symmetry.space_group_name_H-M   'P 1'
#
loop_
_entity.id
_entity.type
_entity.pdbx_description
1 polymer ?
#
loop_
_entity_poly.entity_id
_entity_poly.type
_entity_poly.pdbx_seq_one_letter_code
_entity_poly.pdbx_strand_id
1 'polypeptide(L)'
;MTVEIEVAPHAVPAKSIEDIAKEATPKIVILGVGGGGSNMVTWMDKKIIGARTVALNSDAQHLTMSKADQLVLLGYNVCGGLGCGGFPEQGVKAAEESAHEIEQSIGDANLVFTTAALGGGTGTGAAPIVAKLARELGALTIGVVTIPFKVEGTRLIRAKQGLRSLVDVCDSVVVIDNNQLRHVAGDLPVREAFAVANQRVTDFINNITEALSVPGIMNLDFADIKAIMMGGGVCAVGFGEGSGTTKVEDAVRKAMDNQLLDIEDISKARGALIHIEGGEDMTLEDINLAGELVLDIVNPDARVVWGSKINPALDGKVRATVVLSGVESPFLQSEKNSVTVVNKASKNRKISSMKSVA
;
A
#
# COMPACT_ATOMS: atom_id res chain seq x y z
N MET A 1 11.88 -55.24 -31.91
CA MET A 1 12.66 -54.34 -31.05
C MET A 1 11.67 -53.51 -30.28
N THR A 2 11.27 -53.96 -29.10
CA THR A 2 10.32 -53.27 -28.20
C THR A 2 11.19 -52.36 -27.32
N VAL A 3 10.99 -51.06 -27.44
CA VAL A 3 11.66 -50.10 -26.59
C VAL A 3 10.81 -50.01 -25.31
N GLU A 4 11.28 -50.59 -24.24
CA GLU A 4 10.77 -50.34 -22.89
C GLU A 4 11.22 -48.97 -22.43
N ILE A 5 10.28 -48.05 -22.27
CA ILE A 5 10.51 -46.74 -21.64
C ILE A 5 10.44 -46.97 -20.14
N GLU A 6 11.60 -47.04 -19.52
CA GLU A 6 11.70 -47.02 -18.05
C GLU A 6 11.28 -45.65 -17.55
N VAL A 7 10.03 -45.53 -17.04
CA VAL A 7 9.57 -44.34 -16.35
C VAL A 7 10.20 -44.37 -14.95
N ALA A 8 11.18 -43.50 -14.72
CA ALA A 8 11.75 -43.30 -13.39
C ALA A 8 10.63 -43.01 -12.39
N PRO A 9 10.60 -43.68 -11.21
CA PRO A 9 9.60 -43.40 -10.21
C PRO A 9 9.78 -41.96 -9.74
N HIS A 10 8.79 -41.11 -9.98
CA HIS A 10 8.70 -39.81 -9.33
C HIS A 10 8.71 -40.06 -7.81
N ALA A 11 9.80 -39.66 -7.15
CA ALA A 11 9.89 -39.71 -5.71
C ALA A 11 8.76 -38.81 -5.15
N VAL A 12 7.69 -39.43 -4.63
CA VAL A 12 6.65 -38.77 -3.88
C VAL A 12 7.35 -38.18 -2.67
N PRO A 13 7.26 -36.85 -2.41
CA PRO A 13 7.91 -36.28 -1.24
C PRO A 13 7.39 -36.97 0.02
N ALA A 14 8.29 -37.24 0.97
CA ALA A 14 7.96 -37.90 2.25
C ALA A 14 7.07 -37.07 3.18
N LYS A 15 6.61 -35.88 2.74
CA LYS A 15 5.74 -34.95 3.47
C LYS A 15 4.26 -35.23 3.16
N SER A 16 3.41 -35.09 4.18
CA SER A 16 1.96 -35.14 3.98
C SER A 16 1.47 -33.97 3.11
N ILE A 17 0.32 -34.13 2.44
CA ILE A 17 -0.31 -33.03 1.68
C ILE A 17 -0.57 -31.82 2.60
N GLU A 18 -0.93 -32.08 3.85
CA GLU A 18 -1.18 -31.05 4.87
C GLU A 18 0.10 -30.27 5.23
N ASP A 19 1.26 -30.93 5.31
CA ASP A 19 2.55 -30.27 5.54
C ASP A 19 2.97 -29.43 4.32
N ILE A 20 2.75 -29.96 3.11
CA ILE A 20 3.00 -29.22 1.87
C ILE A 20 2.07 -27.99 1.78
N ALA A 21 0.79 -28.12 2.12
CA ALA A 21 -0.16 -27.01 2.10
C ALA A 21 0.23 -25.91 3.10
N LYS A 22 0.69 -26.27 4.30
CA LYS A 22 1.20 -25.30 5.28
C LYS A 22 2.46 -24.57 4.80
N GLU A 23 3.39 -25.30 4.16
CA GLU A 23 4.60 -24.71 3.59
C GLU A 23 4.30 -23.84 2.35
N ALA A 24 3.24 -24.16 1.59
CA ALA A 24 2.79 -23.41 0.43
C ALA A 24 2.03 -22.12 0.80
N THR A 25 1.60 -21.96 2.07
CA THR A 25 0.96 -20.71 2.51
C THR A 25 1.97 -19.57 2.51
N PRO A 26 1.73 -18.46 1.80
CA PRO A 26 2.68 -17.37 1.72
C PRO A 26 2.97 -16.77 3.09
N LYS A 27 4.24 -16.62 3.44
CA LYS A 27 4.69 -15.94 4.65
C LYS A 27 4.66 -14.44 4.42
N ILE A 28 3.86 -13.73 5.19
CA ILE A 28 3.65 -12.30 5.04
C ILE A 28 4.20 -11.54 6.26
N VAL A 29 4.95 -10.48 6.00
CA VAL A 29 5.51 -9.60 7.03
C VAL A 29 5.14 -8.15 6.75
N ILE A 30 4.68 -7.45 7.78
CA ILE A 30 4.33 -6.03 7.73
C ILE A 30 5.36 -5.26 8.55
N LEU A 31 6.14 -4.41 7.89
CA LEU A 31 7.20 -3.61 8.48
C LEU A 31 6.73 -2.17 8.65
N GLY A 32 6.54 -1.71 9.87
CA GLY A 32 6.19 -0.32 10.19
C GLY A 32 7.44 0.53 10.44
N VAL A 33 7.82 1.40 9.51
CA VAL A 33 9.08 2.13 9.53
C VAL A 33 8.91 3.58 10.03
N GLY A 34 9.65 3.94 11.05
CA GLY A 34 9.60 5.24 11.71
C GLY A 34 8.33 5.45 12.54
N GLY A 35 8.16 6.61 13.15
CA GLY A 35 7.04 6.86 14.06
C GLY A 35 5.67 6.64 13.44
N GLY A 36 5.44 7.11 12.21
CA GLY A 36 4.17 6.91 11.51
C GLY A 36 3.91 5.45 11.16
N GLY A 37 4.93 4.72 10.65
CA GLY A 37 4.83 3.30 10.36
C GLY A 37 4.59 2.46 11.61
N SER A 38 5.29 2.75 12.71
CA SER A 38 5.06 2.12 14.01
C SER A 38 3.64 2.33 14.54
N ASN A 39 3.07 3.53 14.32
CA ASN A 39 1.67 3.80 14.66
C ASN A 39 0.70 2.99 13.80
N MET A 40 0.96 2.84 12.50
CA MET A 40 0.15 2.01 11.60
C MET A 40 0.14 0.55 12.07
N VAL A 41 1.32 -0.03 12.35
CA VAL A 41 1.43 -1.41 12.84
C VAL A 41 0.76 -1.56 14.22
N THR A 42 0.92 -0.60 15.11
CA THR A 42 0.23 -0.58 16.42
C THR A 42 -1.29 -0.55 16.26
N TRP A 43 -1.80 0.15 15.25
CA TRP A 43 -3.25 0.17 14.93
C TRP A 43 -3.74 -1.17 14.40
N MET A 44 -2.87 -1.90 13.71
CA MET A 44 -3.14 -3.22 13.15
C MET A 44 -3.10 -4.34 14.21
N ASP A 45 -2.57 -4.08 15.42
CA ASP A 45 -2.46 -5.08 16.47
C ASP A 45 -3.78 -5.84 16.67
N LYS A 46 -3.72 -7.19 16.59
CA LYS A 46 -4.85 -8.12 16.70
C LYS A 46 -5.95 -7.98 15.61
N LYS A 47 -5.75 -7.16 14.59
CA LYS A 47 -6.71 -6.98 13.50
C LYS A 47 -6.27 -7.66 12.21
N ILE A 48 -4.98 -7.90 12.05
CA ILE A 48 -4.41 -8.56 10.87
C ILE A 48 -4.42 -10.06 11.05
N ILE A 49 -4.82 -10.76 9.99
CA ILE A 49 -4.85 -12.22 9.92
C ILE A 49 -3.80 -12.68 8.91
N GLY A 50 -3.02 -13.70 9.29
CA GLY A 50 -2.07 -14.35 8.36
C GLY A 50 -0.77 -13.60 8.11
N ALA A 51 -0.47 -12.54 8.86
CA ALA A 51 0.78 -11.81 8.71
C ALA A 51 1.41 -11.49 10.08
N ARG A 52 2.75 -11.44 10.09
CA ARG A 52 3.55 -11.00 11.24
C ARG A 52 3.87 -9.52 11.12
N THR A 53 3.85 -8.82 12.23
CA THR A 53 4.06 -7.37 12.31
C THR A 53 5.39 -7.03 12.99
N VAL A 54 6.12 -6.06 12.42
CA VAL A 54 7.40 -5.57 12.97
C VAL A 54 7.38 -4.05 13.00
N ALA A 55 7.69 -3.44 14.14
CA ALA A 55 7.91 -2.00 14.23
C ALA A 55 9.41 -1.68 14.24
N LEU A 56 9.82 -0.84 13.30
CA LEU A 56 11.20 -0.42 13.05
C LEU A 56 11.30 1.09 13.29
N ASN A 57 12.01 1.54 14.31
CA ASN A 57 12.12 2.97 14.60
C ASN A 57 13.49 3.32 15.19
N SER A 58 13.98 4.54 14.94
CA SER A 58 15.18 5.10 15.55
C SER A 58 14.90 5.84 16.86
N ASP A 59 13.62 6.01 17.25
CA ASP A 59 13.17 6.57 18.51
C ASP A 59 12.79 5.43 19.47
N ALA A 60 13.64 5.21 20.48
CA ALA A 60 13.47 4.14 21.45
C ALA A 60 12.23 4.34 22.34
N GLN A 61 11.91 5.57 22.72
CA GLN A 61 10.74 5.86 23.57
C GLN A 61 9.45 5.57 22.81
N HIS A 62 9.37 6.02 21.55
CA HIS A 62 8.21 5.74 20.71
C HIS A 62 8.07 4.23 20.44
N LEU A 63 9.20 3.54 20.25
CA LEU A 63 9.21 2.09 19.98
C LEU A 63 8.68 1.29 21.17
N THR A 64 8.98 1.66 22.41
CA THR A 64 8.45 0.98 23.61
C THR A 64 6.93 1.10 23.76
N MET A 65 6.31 2.12 23.17
CA MET A 65 4.85 2.30 23.17
C MET A 65 4.17 1.59 21.98
N SER A 66 4.95 1.12 21.01
CA SER A 66 4.44 0.46 19.82
C SER A 66 4.03 -0.99 20.12
N LYS A 67 2.98 -1.46 19.48
CA LYS A 67 2.50 -2.84 19.56
C LYS A 67 2.73 -3.53 18.24
N ALA A 68 3.57 -4.56 18.25
CA ALA A 68 3.89 -5.41 17.13
C ALA A 68 4.45 -6.73 17.66
N ASP A 69 4.51 -7.77 16.81
CA ASP A 69 5.10 -9.05 17.19
C ASP A 69 6.60 -8.94 17.43
N GLN A 70 7.26 -7.98 16.78
CA GLN A 70 8.67 -7.70 16.97
C GLN A 70 8.95 -6.19 16.93
N LEU A 71 9.89 -5.74 17.76
CA LEU A 71 10.36 -4.36 17.81
C LEU A 71 11.86 -4.34 17.44
N VAL A 72 12.26 -3.42 16.55
CA VAL A 72 13.65 -3.26 16.11
C VAL A 72 14.05 -1.79 16.23
N LEU A 73 15.06 -1.53 17.04
CA LEU A 73 15.65 -0.18 17.16
C LEU A 73 16.67 0.02 16.03
N LEU A 74 16.43 1.04 15.21
CA LEU A 74 17.31 1.38 14.09
C LEU A 74 18.39 2.37 14.51
N GLY A 75 19.65 2.11 14.11
CA GLY A 75 20.75 3.05 14.14
C GLY A 75 21.06 3.59 15.53
N TYR A 76 21.31 2.71 16.49
CA TYR A 76 21.61 3.14 17.86
C TYR A 76 22.84 4.06 17.93
N ASN A 77 23.91 3.76 17.18
CA ASN A 77 25.10 4.62 17.18
C ASN A 77 24.89 5.91 16.38
N VAL A 78 24.02 5.89 15.35
CA VAL A 78 23.71 7.06 14.52
C VAL A 78 22.78 8.04 15.24
N CYS A 79 21.72 7.52 15.90
CA CYS A 79 20.63 8.34 16.44
C CYS A 79 20.56 8.35 17.98
N GLY A 80 21.31 7.50 18.67
CA GLY A 80 21.28 7.40 20.14
C GLY A 80 19.92 7.07 20.74
N GLY A 81 18.99 6.47 19.95
CA GLY A 81 17.62 6.21 20.37
C GLY A 81 16.71 7.46 20.43
N LEU A 82 17.15 8.61 19.91
CA LEU A 82 16.42 9.90 19.97
C LEU A 82 15.67 10.24 18.66
N GLY A 83 15.66 9.33 17.69
CA GLY A 83 15.09 9.56 16.37
C GLY A 83 16.03 10.34 15.44
N CYS A 84 15.63 10.50 14.19
CA CYS A 84 16.46 11.15 13.15
C CYS A 84 16.21 12.65 13.01
N GLY A 85 15.53 13.33 13.93
CA GLY A 85 15.34 14.78 13.93
C GLY A 85 14.70 15.40 12.67
N GLY A 86 13.99 14.58 11.88
CA GLY A 86 13.38 15.01 10.61
C GLY A 86 14.36 15.02 9.43
N PHE A 87 15.55 14.46 9.55
CA PHE A 87 16.55 14.35 8.48
C PHE A 87 16.56 12.96 7.86
N PRO A 88 16.09 12.79 6.59
CA PRO A 88 16.04 11.47 5.92
C PRO A 88 17.42 10.81 5.80
N GLU A 89 18.49 11.58 5.62
CA GLU A 89 19.85 11.08 5.51
C GLU A 89 20.31 10.35 6.78
N GLN A 90 19.82 10.78 7.95
CA GLN A 90 20.06 10.05 9.20
C GLN A 90 19.24 8.77 9.26
N GLY A 91 18.02 8.78 8.69
CA GLY A 91 17.19 7.59 8.55
C GLY A 91 17.82 6.51 7.67
N VAL A 92 18.45 6.92 6.56
CA VAL A 92 19.22 6.01 5.68
C VAL A 92 20.35 5.35 6.49
N LYS A 93 21.22 6.15 7.12
CA LYS A 93 22.34 5.62 7.92
C LYS A 93 21.89 4.72 9.07
N ALA A 94 20.77 5.06 9.73
CA ALA A 94 20.23 4.25 10.80
C ALA A 94 19.74 2.88 10.31
N ALA A 95 19.13 2.82 9.11
CA ALA A 95 18.72 1.55 8.51
C ALA A 95 19.92 0.73 8.00
N GLU A 96 20.92 1.39 7.40
CA GLU A 96 22.16 0.72 6.97
C GLU A 96 22.94 0.13 8.15
N GLU A 97 23.02 0.84 9.29
CA GLU A 97 23.64 0.30 10.51
C GLU A 97 22.93 -0.96 11.01
N SER A 98 21.60 -0.99 10.91
CA SER A 98 20.75 -2.09 11.42
C SER A 98 20.31 -3.06 10.32
N ALA A 99 21.03 -3.14 9.20
CA ALA A 99 20.64 -3.97 8.06
C ALA A 99 20.46 -5.45 8.46
N HIS A 100 21.33 -5.99 9.29
CA HIS A 100 21.27 -7.38 9.73
C HIS A 100 20.01 -7.66 10.57
N GLU A 101 19.66 -6.79 11.50
CA GLU A 101 18.44 -6.92 12.32
C GLU A 101 17.18 -6.79 11.46
N ILE A 102 17.22 -5.94 10.43
CA ILE A 102 16.13 -5.80 9.46
C ILE A 102 15.98 -7.10 8.67
N GLU A 103 17.06 -7.65 8.12
CA GLU A 103 17.05 -8.92 7.39
C GLU A 103 16.53 -10.09 8.24
N GLN A 104 16.98 -10.17 9.49
CA GLN A 104 16.47 -11.17 10.44
C GLN A 104 14.96 -11.00 10.70
N SER A 105 14.48 -9.75 10.76
CA SER A 105 13.07 -9.46 10.97
C SER A 105 12.20 -9.76 9.74
N ILE A 106 12.75 -9.74 8.54
CA ILE A 106 12.08 -10.14 7.30
C ILE A 106 12.06 -11.68 7.20
N GLY A 107 13.21 -12.33 7.44
CA GLY A 107 13.36 -13.78 7.36
C GLY A 107 13.11 -14.30 5.94
N ASP A 108 12.35 -15.39 5.84
CA ASP A 108 11.98 -16.06 4.58
C ASP A 108 10.58 -15.64 4.07
N ALA A 109 10.20 -14.37 4.25
CA ALA A 109 8.92 -13.83 3.83
C ALA A 109 8.76 -13.90 2.29
N ASN A 110 7.57 -14.29 1.83
CA ASN A 110 7.19 -14.26 0.42
C ASN A 110 6.62 -12.90 -0.01
N LEU A 111 5.94 -12.20 0.95
CA LEU A 111 5.35 -10.89 0.76
C LEU A 111 5.73 -9.98 1.92
N VAL A 112 6.21 -8.79 1.61
CA VAL A 112 6.56 -7.76 2.58
C VAL A 112 5.80 -6.47 2.29
N PHE A 113 5.05 -6.01 3.27
CA PHE A 113 4.50 -4.65 3.27
C PHE A 113 5.43 -3.74 4.06
N THR A 114 6.00 -2.74 3.40
CA THR A 114 6.79 -1.69 4.07
C THR A 114 5.91 -0.46 4.26
N THR A 115 5.45 -0.23 5.50
CA THR A 115 4.55 0.90 5.81
C THR A 115 5.31 2.07 6.42
N ALA A 116 5.08 3.29 5.93
CA ALA A 116 5.71 4.49 6.44
C ALA A 116 4.86 5.75 6.25
N ALA A 117 4.94 6.69 7.18
CA ALA A 117 4.52 8.07 6.92
C ALA A 117 5.71 8.87 6.41
N LEU A 118 5.63 9.34 5.17
CA LEU A 118 6.69 10.10 4.53
C LEU A 118 6.70 11.57 5.00
N GLY A 119 7.86 12.21 4.91
CA GLY A 119 8.08 13.60 5.32
C GLY A 119 8.84 13.76 6.63
N GLY A 120 8.94 12.70 7.45
CA GLY A 120 9.81 12.63 8.61
C GLY A 120 11.25 12.21 8.27
N GLY A 121 12.10 12.04 9.28
CA GLY A 121 13.47 11.53 9.09
C GLY A 121 13.50 10.02 8.90
N THR A 122 13.15 9.26 9.94
CA THR A 122 13.25 7.81 9.97
C THR A 122 12.40 7.16 8.87
N GLY A 123 11.09 7.43 8.81
CA GLY A 123 10.20 6.79 7.84
C GLY A 123 10.61 7.08 6.39
N THR A 124 11.00 8.34 6.09
CA THR A 124 11.38 8.74 4.72
C THR A 124 12.71 8.15 4.27
N GLY A 125 13.69 8.12 5.19
CA GLY A 125 15.05 7.63 4.86
C GLY A 125 15.19 6.12 4.98
N ALA A 126 14.66 5.51 6.02
CA ALA A 126 14.83 4.09 6.29
C ALA A 126 13.92 3.20 5.44
N ALA A 127 12.68 3.63 5.10
CA ALA A 127 11.74 2.77 4.38
C ALA A 127 12.27 2.29 3.02
N PRO A 128 12.96 3.11 2.18
CA PRO A 128 13.57 2.60 0.95
C PRO A 128 14.66 1.55 1.18
N ILE A 129 15.45 1.69 2.26
CA ILE A 129 16.49 0.70 2.60
C ILE A 129 15.86 -0.61 3.05
N VAL A 130 14.85 -0.54 3.91
CA VAL A 130 14.09 -1.71 4.39
C VAL A 130 13.42 -2.45 3.23
N ALA A 131 12.77 -1.71 2.33
CA ALA A 131 12.15 -2.29 1.14
C ALA A 131 13.16 -2.94 0.19
N LYS A 132 14.32 -2.31 0.00
CA LYS A 132 15.42 -2.85 -0.81
C LYS A 132 15.91 -4.18 -0.24
N LEU A 133 16.17 -4.26 1.06
CA LEU A 133 16.59 -5.50 1.73
C LEU A 133 15.52 -6.60 1.58
N ALA A 134 14.23 -6.28 1.73
CA ALA A 134 13.15 -7.24 1.52
C ALA A 134 13.14 -7.81 0.09
N ARG A 135 13.34 -6.96 -0.92
CA ARG A 135 13.40 -7.36 -2.32
C ARG A 135 14.66 -8.20 -2.62
N GLU A 136 15.80 -7.85 -2.04
CA GLU A 136 17.06 -8.61 -2.18
C GLU A 136 16.95 -10.01 -1.57
N LEU A 137 16.13 -10.19 -0.52
CA LEU A 137 15.78 -11.49 0.05
C LEU A 137 14.76 -12.27 -0.80
N GLY A 138 14.24 -11.70 -1.90
CA GLY A 138 13.34 -12.35 -2.84
C GLY A 138 11.85 -12.19 -2.54
N ALA A 139 11.47 -11.40 -1.54
CA ALA A 139 10.08 -11.11 -1.23
C ALA A 139 9.44 -10.20 -2.28
N LEU A 140 8.16 -10.43 -2.61
CA LEU A 140 7.34 -9.41 -3.26
C LEU A 140 7.19 -8.22 -2.30
N THR A 141 7.67 -7.04 -2.70
CA THR A 141 7.78 -5.89 -1.80
C THR A 141 6.81 -4.79 -2.20
N ILE A 142 5.83 -4.52 -1.32
CA ILE A 142 4.80 -3.49 -1.51
C ILE A 142 5.01 -2.38 -0.48
N GLY A 143 5.33 -1.17 -0.96
CA GLY A 143 5.33 0.02 -0.12
C GLY A 143 3.89 0.47 0.15
N VAL A 144 3.56 0.85 1.39
CA VAL A 144 2.27 1.46 1.74
C VAL A 144 2.54 2.74 2.51
N VAL A 145 2.40 3.88 1.86
CA VAL A 145 2.90 5.13 2.42
C VAL A 145 1.86 6.24 2.45
N THR A 146 1.94 7.07 3.49
CA THR A 146 1.13 8.29 3.58
C THR A 146 1.96 9.52 3.22
N ILE A 147 1.35 10.42 2.44
CA ILE A 147 1.91 11.73 2.08
C ILE A 147 1.32 12.79 3.01
N PRO A 148 2.14 13.68 3.60
CA PRO A 148 1.69 14.70 4.52
C PRO A 148 0.77 15.73 3.85
N PHE A 149 0.05 16.49 4.67
CA PHE A 149 -0.80 17.59 4.20
C PHE A 149 0.01 18.66 3.47
N LYS A 150 -0.61 19.33 2.49
CA LYS A 150 0.01 20.44 1.72
C LYS A 150 0.53 21.55 2.62
N VAL A 151 -0.12 21.80 3.75
CA VAL A 151 0.28 22.82 4.74
C VAL A 151 1.59 22.50 5.46
N GLU A 152 2.04 21.22 5.43
CA GLU A 152 3.27 20.79 6.08
C GLU A 152 4.55 21.14 5.28
N GLY A 153 4.40 21.79 4.13
CA GLY A 153 5.48 22.46 3.37
C GLY A 153 6.75 21.61 3.18
N THR A 154 7.76 21.82 4.01
CA THR A 154 9.06 21.13 3.94
C THR A 154 8.93 19.61 4.06
N ARG A 155 7.98 19.10 4.85
CA ARG A 155 7.72 17.67 4.95
C ARG A 155 7.22 17.08 3.63
N LEU A 156 6.40 17.83 2.89
CA LEU A 156 5.92 17.39 1.57
C LEU A 156 7.05 17.24 0.56
N ILE A 157 8.05 18.15 0.59
CA ILE A 157 9.24 18.05 -0.29
C ILE A 157 10.02 16.77 0.01
N ARG A 158 10.29 16.50 1.30
CA ARG A 158 10.96 15.27 1.73
C ARG A 158 10.16 14.02 1.37
N ALA A 159 8.83 14.07 1.53
CA ALA A 159 7.94 12.97 1.19
C ALA A 159 8.00 12.61 -0.30
N LYS A 160 8.04 13.61 -1.19
CA LYS A 160 8.21 13.40 -2.64
C LYS A 160 9.53 12.71 -2.97
N GLN A 161 10.63 13.10 -2.30
CA GLN A 161 11.93 12.46 -2.48
C GLN A 161 11.91 11.00 -2.00
N GLY A 162 11.39 10.76 -0.79
CA GLY A 162 11.25 9.40 -0.23
C GLY A 162 10.35 8.51 -1.09
N LEU A 163 9.26 9.05 -1.64
CA LEU A 163 8.39 8.32 -2.55
C LEU A 163 9.12 7.88 -3.83
N ARG A 164 9.93 8.77 -4.45
CA ARG A 164 10.75 8.40 -5.61
C ARG A 164 11.68 7.24 -5.28
N SER A 165 12.43 7.35 -4.16
CA SER A 165 13.33 6.28 -3.72
C SER A 165 12.61 4.96 -3.45
N LEU A 166 11.38 4.99 -2.92
CA LEU A 166 10.58 3.78 -2.70
C LEU A 166 10.09 3.15 -4.00
N VAL A 167 9.64 3.96 -4.97
CA VAL A 167 9.19 3.45 -6.28
C VAL A 167 10.32 2.77 -7.04
N ASP A 168 11.57 3.22 -6.86
CA ASP A 168 12.75 2.61 -7.50
C ASP A 168 13.08 1.22 -6.91
N VAL A 169 12.72 0.95 -5.66
CA VAL A 169 13.11 -0.28 -4.95
C VAL A 169 11.95 -1.24 -4.68
N CYS A 170 10.72 -0.77 -4.56
CA CYS A 170 9.54 -1.62 -4.39
C CYS A 170 9.05 -2.19 -5.72
N ASP A 171 8.33 -3.32 -5.68
CA ASP A 171 7.58 -3.83 -6.83
C ASP A 171 6.35 -2.96 -7.11
N SER A 172 5.71 -2.46 -6.06
CA SER A 172 4.62 -1.48 -6.11
C SER A 172 4.63 -0.59 -4.87
N VAL A 173 4.09 0.63 -5.01
CA VAL A 173 3.90 1.56 -3.88
C VAL A 173 2.47 2.08 -3.85
N VAL A 174 1.73 1.70 -2.84
CA VAL A 174 0.41 2.26 -2.55
C VAL A 174 0.59 3.59 -1.84
N VAL A 175 0.05 4.64 -2.43
CA VAL A 175 0.18 6.01 -1.94
C VAL A 175 -1.15 6.50 -1.39
N ILE A 176 -1.12 6.98 -0.15
CA ILE A 176 -2.27 7.57 0.54
C ILE A 176 -1.98 9.05 0.76
N ASP A 177 -2.72 9.91 0.09
CA ASP A 177 -2.61 11.36 0.28
C ASP A 177 -3.49 11.79 1.46
N ASN A 178 -2.89 12.30 2.53
CA ASN A 178 -3.63 12.80 3.68
C ASN A 178 -4.59 13.96 3.30
N ASN A 179 -4.37 14.66 2.19
CA ASN A 179 -5.31 15.69 1.75
C ASN A 179 -6.64 15.09 1.27
N GLN A 180 -6.64 13.86 0.76
CA GLN A 180 -7.86 13.15 0.37
C GLN A 180 -8.70 12.71 1.57
N LEU A 181 -8.10 12.58 2.77
CA LEU A 181 -8.85 12.31 3.99
C LEU A 181 -9.88 13.40 4.32
N ARG A 182 -9.70 14.62 3.79
CA ARG A 182 -10.70 15.69 3.95
C ARG A 182 -12.06 15.32 3.36
N HIS A 183 -12.09 14.52 2.31
CA HIS A 183 -13.34 14.07 1.68
C HIS A 183 -14.05 12.99 2.48
N VAL A 184 -13.30 12.22 3.28
CA VAL A 184 -13.82 11.06 4.03
C VAL A 184 -14.00 11.38 5.52
N ALA A 185 -13.19 12.29 6.07
CA ALA A 185 -13.07 12.52 7.51
C ALA A 185 -12.86 14.02 7.86
N GLY A 186 -13.21 14.96 6.96
CA GLY A 186 -12.91 16.39 7.13
C GLY A 186 -13.60 17.04 8.31
N ASP A 187 -14.74 16.52 8.73
CA ASP A 187 -15.55 17.03 9.86
C ASP A 187 -15.20 16.33 11.20
N LEU A 188 -14.32 15.34 11.18
CA LEU A 188 -13.92 14.61 12.38
C LEU A 188 -12.80 15.33 13.14
N PRO A 189 -12.72 15.15 14.48
CA PRO A 189 -11.57 15.55 15.26
C PRO A 189 -10.27 14.95 14.67
N VAL A 190 -9.17 15.69 14.74
CA VAL A 190 -7.87 15.31 14.10
C VAL A 190 -7.45 13.87 14.45
N ARG A 191 -7.63 13.47 15.71
CA ARG A 191 -7.29 12.12 16.16
C ARG A 191 -8.13 11.04 15.45
N GLU A 192 -9.40 11.30 15.24
CA GLU A 192 -10.32 10.40 14.57
C GLU A 192 -10.04 10.37 13.05
N ALA A 193 -9.72 11.51 12.44
CA ALA A 193 -9.32 11.57 11.03
C ALA A 193 -8.08 10.72 10.75
N PHE A 194 -7.04 10.77 11.62
CA PHE A 194 -5.88 9.87 11.50
C PHE A 194 -6.22 8.41 11.78
N ALA A 195 -7.19 8.14 12.68
CA ALA A 195 -7.67 6.77 12.89
C ALA A 195 -8.33 6.20 11.63
N VAL A 196 -9.10 7.02 10.88
CA VAL A 196 -9.66 6.64 9.57
C VAL A 196 -8.55 6.32 8.58
N ALA A 197 -7.47 7.13 8.50
CA ALA A 197 -6.34 6.84 7.63
C ALA A 197 -5.68 5.50 7.96
N ASN A 198 -5.37 5.26 9.23
CA ASN A 198 -4.78 4.00 9.69
C ASN A 198 -5.71 2.82 9.43
N GLN A 199 -7.03 3.00 9.58
CA GLN A 199 -8.02 1.97 9.27
C GLN A 199 -7.99 1.61 7.78
N ARG A 200 -7.91 2.59 6.86
CA ARG A 200 -7.84 2.34 5.41
C ARG A 200 -6.57 1.57 5.01
N VAL A 201 -5.42 1.93 5.61
CA VAL A 201 -4.18 1.15 5.43
C VAL A 201 -4.38 -0.28 5.92
N THR A 202 -4.99 -0.45 7.10
CA THR A 202 -5.26 -1.75 7.69
C THR A 202 -6.21 -2.58 6.81
N ASP A 203 -7.31 -1.99 6.34
CA ASP A 203 -8.30 -2.65 5.48
C ASP A 203 -7.64 -3.14 4.19
N PHE A 204 -6.81 -2.30 3.55
CA PHE A 204 -6.07 -2.68 2.34
C PHE A 204 -5.16 -3.89 2.58
N ILE A 205 -4.30 -3.81 3.61
CA ILE A 205 -3.35 -4.89 3.92
C ILE A 205 -4.10 -6.15 4.34
N ASN A 206 -5.12 -6.02 5.19
CA ASN A 206 -5.90 -7.17 5.68
C ASN A 206 -6.64 -7.87 4.54
N ASN A 207 -7.22 -7.13 3.60
CA ASN A 207 -7.89 -7.72 2.45
C ASN A 207 -6.94 -8.60 1.61
N ILE A 208 -5.70 -8.17 1.42
CA ILE A 208 -4.69 -8.98 0.71
C ILE A 208 -4.22 -10.16 1.57
N THR A 209 -3.86 -9.92 2.83
CA THR A 209 -3.34 -10.98 3.71
C THR A 209 -4.38 -12.07 3.98
N GLU A 210 -5.61 -11.68 4.19
CA GLU A 210 -6.72 -12.59 4.43
C GLU A 210 -7.07 -13.39 3.16
N ALA A 211 -7.14 -12.74 2.00
CA ALA A 211 -7.39 -13.41 0.72
C ALA A 211 -6.32 -14.48 0.38
N LEU A 212 -5.09 -14.30 0.86
CA LEU A 212 -3.99 -15.25 0.69
C LEU A 212 -3.94 -16.35 1.77
N SER A 213 -4.49 -16.08 2.96
CA SER A 213 -4.34 -16.96 4.14
C SER A 213 -5.59 -17.74 4.47
N VAL A 214 -6.77 -17.26 4.08
CA VAL A 214 -8.06 -17.85 4.42
C VAL A 214 -8.81 -18.23 3.14
N PRO A 215 -9.27 -19.49 3.00
CA PRO A 215 -10.08 -19.90 1.85
C PRO A 215 -11.36 -19.05 1.75
N GLY A 216 -11.57 -18.39 0.62
CA GLY A 216 -12.77 -17.63 0.27
C GLY A 216 -13.63 -18.38 -0.76
N ILE A 217 -14.72 -17.75 -1.25
CA ILE A 217 -15.51 -18.28 -2.36
C ILE A 217 -14.71 -18.21 -3.66
N MET A 218 -14.03 -17.11 -3.90
CA MET A 218 -13.10 -16.92 -5.00
C MET A 218 -11.76 -16.46 -4.42
N ASN A 219 -10.81 -17.37 -4.42
CA ASN A 219 -9.49 -17.13 -3.84
C ASN A 219 -8.61 -16.39 -4.83
N LEU A 220 -7.98 -15.34 -4.30
CA LEU A 220 -6.79 -14.75 -4.94
C LEU A 220 -5.59 -15.64 -4.60
N ASP A 221 -4.86 -16.09 -5.59
CA ASP A 221 -3.59 -16.76 -5.33
C ASP A 221 -2.43 -15.75 -5.27
N PHE A 222 -1.31 -16.19 -4.70
CA PHE A 222 -0.14 -15.32 -4.58
C PHE A 222 0.43 -14.92 -5.94
N ALA A 223 0.30 -15.79 -6.96
CA ALA A 223 0.79 -15.52 -8.32
C ALA A 223 -0.03 -14.40 -8.99
N ASP A 224 -1.33 -14.34 -8.73
CA ASP A 224 -2.19 -13.28 -9.24
C ASP A 224 -1.84 -11.91 -8.65
N ILE A 225 -1.68 -11.84 -7.32
CA ILE A 225 -1.24 -10.60 -6.65
C ILE A 225 0.13 -10.19 -7.16
N LYS A 226 1.07 -11.14 -7.26
CA LYS A 226 2.40 -10.89 -7.79
C LYS A 226 2.35 -10.32 -9.21
N ALA A 227 1.49 -10.87 -10.07
CA ALA A 227 1.38 -10.44 -11.47
C ALA A 227 0.84 -9.01 -11.66
N ILE A 228 -0.01 -8.52 -10.73
CA ILE A 228 -0.52 -7.14 -10.74
C ILE A 228 0.49 -6.18 -10.09
N MET A 229 1.14 -6.61 -9.00
CA MET A 229 1.99 -5.75 -8.19
C MET A 229 3.42 -5.65 -8.73
N MET A 230 3.95 -6.69 -9.39
CA MET A 230 5.30 -6.63 -9.99
C MET A 230 5.38 -5.59 -11.10
N GLY A 231 6.28 -4.61 -10.92
CA GLY A 231 6.45 -3.50 -11.86
C GLY A 231 5.23 -2.57 -11.92
N GLY A 232 4.33 -2.66 -10.94
CA GLY A 232 3.12 -1.84 -10.85
C GLY A 232 3.39 -0.35 -10.56
N GLY A 233 4.61 0.00 -10.13
CA GLY A 233 4.96 1.38 -9.83
C GLY A 233 4.07 1.97 -8.74
N VAL A 234 3.42 3.12 -8.99
CA VAL A 234 2.46 3.68 -8.04
C VAL A 234 1.11 3.00 -8.18
N CYS A 235 0.51 2.68 -7.03
CA CYS A 235 -0.83 2.14 -6.92
C CYS A 235 -1.74 3.09 -6.14
N ALA A 236 -3.00 3.15 -6.55
CA ALA A 236 -4.05 3.79 -5.80
C ALA A 236 -5.02 2.76 -5.24
N VAL A 237 -5.62 3.08 -4.11
CA VAL A 237 -6.64 2.24 -3.46
C VAL A 237 -7.88 3.06 -3.22
N GLY A 238 -9.03 2.52 -3.59
CA GLY A 238 -10.34 3.07 -3.33
C GLY A 238 -11.21 2.10 -2.55
N PHE A 239 -12.12 2.67 -1.75
CA PHE A 239 -13.04 1.93 -0.90
C PHE A 239 -14.47 2.45 -1.09
N GLY A 240 -15.42 1.54 -1.23
CA GLY A 240 -16.83 1.87 -1.32
C GLY A 240 -17.72 0.89 -0.59
N GLU A 241 -18.84 1.36 -0.08
CA GLU A 241 -19.90 0.55 0.52
C GLU A 241 -21.22 0.95 -0.08
N GLY A 242 -22.00 -0.04 -0.52
CA GLY A 242 -23.33 0.11 -1.06
C GLY A 242 -24.34 -0.73 -0.30
N SER A 243 -25.62 -0.40 -0.39
CA SER A 243 -26.72 -1.10 0.26
C SER A 243 -27.99 -1.05 -0.59
N GLY A 244 -28.91 -2.01 -0.37
CA GLY A 244 -30.16 -2.08 -1.10
C GLY A 244 -30.02 -2.68 -2.49
N THR A 245 -30.88 -2.27 -3.43
CA THR A 245 -30.97 -2.86 -4.78
C THR A 245 -29.80 -2.51 -5.70
N THR A 246 -29.12 -1.39 -5.45
CA THR A 246 -27.95 -0.88 -6.19
C THR A 246 -26.66 -1.04 -5.40
N LYS A 247 -26.63 -2.04 -4.48
CA LYS A 247 -25.51 -2.19 -3.52
C LYS A 247 -24.17 -2.33 -4.18
N VAL A 248 -24.10 -3.01 -5.33
CA VAL A 248 -22.84 -3.27 -6.06
C VAL A 248 -22.38 -2.04 -6.82
N GLU A 249 -23.28 -1.43 -7.62
CA GLU A 249 -22.98 -0.23 -8.40
C GLU A 249 -22.53 0.92 -7.48
N ASP A 250 -23.22 1.09 -6.35
CA ASP A 250 -22.88 2.12 -5.38
C ASP A 250 -21.54 1.85 -4.70
N ALA A 251 -21.24 0.58 -4.36
CA ALA A 251 -19.97 0.21 -3.77
C ALA A 251 -18.80 0.44 -4.73
N VAL A 252 -18.91 -0.05 -5.97
CA VAL A 252 -17.86 0.11 -6.98
C VAL A 252 -17.66 1.57 -7.35
N ARG A 253 -18.74 2.31 -7.64
CA ARG A 253 -18.66 3.74 -7.95
C ARG A 253 -17.98 4.52 -6.83
N LYS A 254 -18.39 4.31 -5.58
CA LYS A 254 -17.75 4.96 -4.44
C LYS A 254 -16.28 4.57 -4.29
N ALA A 255 -15.92 3.31 -4.58
CA ALA A 255 -14.52 2.90 -4.55
C ALA A 255 -13.69 3.60 -5.62
N MET A 256 -14.26 3.82 -6.81
CA MET A 256 -13.60 4.54 -7.89
C MET A 256 -13.53 6.05 -7.65
N ASP A 257 -14.55 6.65 -7.01
CA ASP A 257 -14.60 8.08 -6.69
C ASP A 257 -13.81 8.45 -5.43
N ASN A 258 -13.79 7.56 -4.41
CA ASN A 258 -13.14 7.79 -3.12
C ASN A 258 -11.74 7.19 -3.04
N GLN A 259 -10.92 7.45 -4.03
CA GLN A 259 -9.54 7.01 -4.01
C GLN A 259 -8.72 7.82 -3.00
N LEU A 260 -7.81 7.13 -2.32
CA LEU A 260 -6.90 7.77 -1.37
C LEU A 260 -5.70 8.46 -2.04
N LEU A 261 -5.62 8.43 -3.35
CA LEU A 261 -4.69 9.17 -4.19
C LEU A 261 -5.48 9.89 -5.28
N ASP A 262 -5.20 11.17 -5.47
CA ASP A 262 -5.74 11.96 -6.58
C ASP A 262 -5.10 11.50 -7.89
N ILE A 263 -5.88 10.83 -8.75
CA ILE A 263 -5.44 10.29 -10.03
C ILE A 263 -6.10 11.09 -11.14
N GLU A 264 -5.30 11.63 -12.06
CA GLU A 264 -5.79 12.41 -13.20
C GLU A 264 -6.51 11.53 -14.24
N ASP A 265 -6.04 10.28 -14.42
CA ASP A 265 -6.55 9.39 -15.47
C ASP A 265 -6.45 7.91 -15.03
N ILE A 266 -7.57 7.35 -14.63
CA ILE A 266 -7.71 5.96 -14.21
C ILE A 266 -7.53 4.99 -15.38
N SER A 267 -7.90 5.41 -16.61
CA SER A 267 -7.81 4.57 -17.80
C SER A 267 -6.37 4.17 -18.16
N LYS A 268 -5.37 4.79 -17.53
CA LYS A 268 -3.96 4.43 -17.69
C LYS A 268 -3.50 3.30 -16.77
N ALA A 269 -4.34 2.86 -15.84
CA ALA A 269 -4.00 1.75 -14.96
C ALA A 269 -3.66 0.50 -15.77
N ARG A 270 -2.55 -0.16 -15.43
CA ARG A 270 -2.06 -1.37 -16.10
C ARG A 270 -2.60 -2.65 -15.47
N GLY A 271 -3.07 -2.57 -14.23
CA GLY A 271 -3.67 -3.66 -13.52
C GLY A 271 -4.70 -3.17 -12.52
N ALA A 272 -5.68 -4.00 -12.25
CA ALA A 272 -6.69 -3.76 -11.22
C ALA A 272 -6.90 -5.03 -10.39
N LEU A 273 -6.94 -4.86 -9.06
CA LEU A 273 -7.36 -5.90 -8.14
C LEU A 273 -8.66 -5.43 -7.49
N ILE A 274 -9.68 -6.26 -7.57
CA ILE A 274 -11.01 -6.01 -7.03
C ILE A 274 -11.27 -7.00 -5.91
N HIS A 275 -11.57 -6.54 -4.73
CA HIS A 275 -12.01 -7.38 -3.62
C HIS A 275 -13.42 -6.97 -3.19
N ILE A 276 -14.35 -7.91 -3.24
CA ILE A 276 -15.77 -7.71 -2.92
C ILE A 276 -16.12 -8.49 -1.67
N GLU A 277 -16.63 -7.80 -0.66
CA GLU A 277 -17.21 -8.40 0.53
C GLU A 277 -18.71 -8.15 0.55
N GLY A 278 -19.51 -9.17 0.80
CA GLY A 278 -20.96 -9.05 0.95
C GLY A 278 -21.50 -10.00 2.01
N GLY A 279 -22.77 -9.84 2.38
CA GLY A 279 -23.48 -10.75 3.26
C GLY A 279 -23.75 -12.12 2.61
N GLU A 280 -24.45 -12.99 3.32
CA GLU A 280 -24.88 -14.29 2.80
C GLU A 280 -25.88 -14.15 1.61
N ASP A 281 -26.46 -12.95 1.44
CA ASP A 281 -27.33 -12.56 0.34
C ASP A 281 -26.57 -12.18 -0.95
N MET A 282 -25.23 -12.19 -0.96
CA MET A 282 -24.41 -11.86 -2.12
C MET A 282 -24.52 -12.96 -3.18
N THR A 283 -24.87 -12.57 -4.41
CA THR A 283 -25.08 -13.47 -5.54
C THR A 283 -23.87 -13.51 -6.47
N LEU A 284 -23.81 -14.51 -7.35
CA LEU A 284 -22.81 -14.56 -8.43
C LEU A 284 -22.95 -13.37 -9.39
N GLU A 285 -24.18 -12.92 -9.63
CA GLU A 285 -24.48 -11.74 -10.47
C GLU A 285 -23.90 -10.45 -9.84
N ASP A 286 -23.99 -10.30 -8.52
CA ASP A 286 -23.37 -9.19 -7.81
C ASP A 286 -21.84 -9.13 -8.05
N ILE A 287 -21.20 -10.28 -8.07
CA ILE A 287 -19.75 -10.39 -8.28
C ILE A 287 -19.39 -10.07 -9.73
N ASN A 288 -20.14 -10.63 -10.71
CA ASN A 288 -19.93 -10.35 -12.14
C ASN A 288 -20.13 -8.87 -12.45
N LEU A 289 -21.20 -8.26 -11.94
CA LEU A 289 -21.50 -6.84 -12.14
C LEU A 289 -20.36 -5.95 -11.59
N ALA A 290 -19.81 -6.28 -10.43
CA ALA A 290 -18.67 -5.54 -9.89
C ALA A 290 -17.44 -5.60 -10.83
N GLY A 291 -17.17 -6.76 -11.42
CA GLY A 291 -16.09 -6.94 -12.39
C GLY A 291 -16.30 -6.12 -13.67
N GLU A 292 -17.50 -6.20 -14.26
CA GLU A 292 -17.86 -5.46 -15.47
C GLU A 292 -17.73 -3.94 -15.28
N LEU A 293 -18.23 -3.41 -14.17
CA LEU A 293 -18.15 -1.99 -13.86
C LEU A 293 -16.72 -1.46 -13.75
N VAL A 294 -15.77 -2.25 -13.25
CA VAL A 294 -14.36 -1.84 -13.20
C VAL A 294 -13.70 -1.99 -14.57
N LEU A 295 -14.02 -3.07 -15.32
CA LEU A 295 -13.48 -3.28 -16.67
C LEU A 295 -13.86 -2.15 -17.64
N ASP A 296 -15.05 -1.57 -17.49
CA ASP A 296 -15.51 -0.44 -18.32
C ASP A 296 -14.71 0.85 -18.08
N ILE A 297 -14.05 0.97 -16.93
CA ILE A 297 -13.35 2.19 -16.52
C ILE A 297 -11.84 2.09 -16.74
N VAL A 298 -11.26 0.90 -16.55
CA VAL A 298 -9.80 0.69 -16.69
C VAL A 298 -9.41 0.44 -18.15
N ASN A 299 -8.10 0.47 -18.42
CA ASN A 299 -7.57 0.14 -19.75
C ASN A 299 -8.04 -1.28 -20.18
N PRO A 300 -8.56 -1.46 -21.42
CA PRO A 300 -8.94 -2.79 -21.93
C PRO A 300 -7.81 -3.83 -21.91
N ASP A 301 -6.55 -3.37 -21.96
CA ASP A 301 -5.37 -4.24 -21.86
C ASP A 301 -4.91 -4.46 -20.41
N ALA A 302 -5.59 -3.86 -19.44
CA ALA A 302 -5.24 -4.01 -18.02
C ALA A 302 -5.50 -5.44 -17.54
N ARG A 303 -4.57 -5.98 -16.76
CA ARG A 303 -4.79 -7.25 -16.06
C ARG A 303 -5.73 -7.00 -14.88
N VAL A 304 -6.90 -7.64 -14.90
CA VAL A 304 -7.87 -7.56 -13.80
C VAL A 304 -7.92 -8.89 -13.07
N VAL A 305 -7.77 -8.83 -11.75
CA VAL A 305 -7.91 -9.97 -10.85
C VAL A 305 -8.92 -9.60 -9.78
N TRP A 306 -9.74 -10.54 -9.39
CA TRP A 306 -10.81 -10.31 -8.44
C TRP A 306 -10.96 -11.46 -7.45
N GLY A 307 -11.36 -11.10 -6.23
CA GLY A 307 -11.66 -12.03 -5.16
C GLY A 307 -12.95 -11.63 -4.46
N SER A 308 -13.58 -12.61 -3.83
CA SER A 308 -14.80 -12.35 -3.08
C SER A 308 -14.82 -13.11 -1.76
N LYS A 309 -15.46 -12.48 -0.76
CA LYS A 309 -15.60 -13.04 0.58
C LYS A 309 -17.01 -12.81 1.12
N ILE A 310 -17.56 -13.82 1.80
CA ILE A 310 -18.79 -13.64 2.59
C ILE A 310 -18.41 -13.13 3.99
N ASN A 311 -19.07 -12.04 4.38
CA ASN A 311 -18.99 -11.47 5.70
C ASN A 311 -20.41 -11.28 6.23
N PRO A 312 -20.87 -12.12 7.18
CA PRO A 312 -22.24 -12.05 7.69
C PRO A 312 -22.61 -10.69 8.31
N ALA A 313 -21.62 -9.88 8.70
CA ALA A 313 -21.85 -8.52 9.20
C ALA A 313 -22.30 -7.53 8.12
N LEU A 314 -22.22 -7.91 6.84
CA LEU A 314 -22.59 -7.09 5.68
C LEU A 314 -23.92 -7.53 5.05
N ASP A 315 -24.83 -8.17 5.79
CA ASP A 315 -26.12 -8.57 5.27
C ASP A 315 -26.87 -7.36 4.64
N GLY A 316 -27.37 -7.51 3.40
CA GLY A 316 -27.96 -6.43 2.62
C GLY A 316 -27.01 -5.34 2.12
N LYS A 317 -25.70 -5.53 2.28
CA LYS A 317 -24.67 -4.58 1.89
C LYS A 317 -23.55 -5.25 1.09
N VAL A 318 -22.83 -4.43 0.32
CA VAL A 318 -21.59 -4.84 -0.37
C VAL A 318 -20.51 -3.79 -0.09
N ARG A 319 -19.32 -4.27 0.18
CA ARG A 319 -18.11 -3.45 0.28
C ARG A 319 -17.17 -3.82 -0.87
N ALA A 320 -16.71 -2.81 -1.60
CA ALA A 320 -15.73 -2.96 -2.66
C ALA A 320 -14.40 -2.28 -2.25
N THR A 321 -13.31 -2.99 -2.48
CA THR A 321 -11.96 -2.45 -2.44
C THR A 321 -11.35 -2.62 -3.83
N VAL A 322 -10.93 -1.52 -4.44
CA VAL A 322 -10.30 -1.52 -5.76
C VAL A 322 -8.88 -1.00 -5.65
N VAL A 323 -7.92 -1.78 -6.14
CA VAL A 323 -6.51 -1.37 -6.23
C VAL A 323 -6.16 -1.21 -7.70
N LEU A 324 -5.66 -0.05 -8.07
CA LEU A 324 -5.22 0.28 -9.43
C LEU A 324 -3.70 0.39 -9.45
N SER A 325 -3.03 -0.42 -10.26
CA SER A 325 -1.57 -0.39 -10.39
C SER A 325 -1.13 0.28 -11.69
N GLY A 326 0.05 0.89 -11.66
CA GLY A 326 0.61 1.59 -12.82
C GLY A 326 -0.02 2.95 -13.09
N VAL A 327 -0.61 3.57 -12.07
CA VAL A 327 -1.22 4.90 -12.18
C VAL A 327 -0.17 6.02 -12.09
N GLU A 328 -0.47 7.17 -12.68
CA GLU A 328 0.38 8.36 -12.59
C GLU A 328 0.14 9.07 -11.25
N SER A 329 1.20 9.27 -10.47
CA SER A 329 1.12 9.99 -9.20
C SER A 329 1.44 11.47 -9.39
N PRO A 330 0.60 12.40 -8.90
CA PRO A 330 0.87 13.83 -8.93
C PRO A 330 2.13 14.22 -8.14
N PHE A 331 2.59 13.35 -7.24
CA PHE A 331 3.79 13.58 -6.42
C PHE A 331 5.09 13.22 -7.14
N LEU A 332 5.03 12.45 -8.23
CA LEU A 332 6.20 12.04 -9.03
C LEU A 332 6.40 12.86 -10.31
N GLN A 333 5.39 13.61 -10.73
CA GLN A 333 5.51 14.50 -11.90
C GLN A 333 6.60 15.54 -11.66
N SER A 334 7.49 15.71 -12.65
CA SER A 334 8.56 16.71 -12.56
C SER A 334 7.97 18.12 -12.60
N GLU A 335 8.52 19.05 -11.81
CA GLU A 335 8.12 20.46 -11.70
C GLU A 335 8.23 21.27 -13.03
N LYS A 336 8.47 20.62 -14.17
CA LYS A 336 8.57 21.30 -15.48
C LYS A 336 7.36 22.14 -15.85
N ASN A 337 6.18 21.87 -15.25
CA ASN A 337 4.97 22.64 -15.57
C ASN A 337 4.73 23.85 -14.64
N SER A 338 5.39 23.95 -13.48
CA SER A 338 5.17 25.06 -12.54
C SER A 338 5.90 26.35 -12.93
N VAL A 339 7.01 26.26 -13.66
CA VAL A 339 7.78 27.44 -14.12
C VAL A 339 7.06 28.21 -15.23
N THR A 340 6.22 27.56 -16.04
CA THR A 340 5.50 28.19 -17.15
C THR A 340 4.33 29.05 -16.66
N VAL A 341 3.70 28.71 -15.51
CA VAL A 341 2.57 29.50 -14.98
C VAL A 341 3.04 30.76 -14.26
N VAL A 342 4.18 30.71 -13.55
CA VAL A 342 4.73 31.89 -12.85
C VAL A 342 5.22 32.95 -13.84
N ASN A 343 5.80 32.54 -14.97
CA ASN A 343 6.24 33.47 -16.01
C ASN A 343 5.08 34.16 -16.75
N LYS A 344 3.90 33.55 -16.87
CA LYS A 344 2.70 34.22 -17.42
C LYS A 344 2.10 35.23 -16.44
N ALA A 345 2.08 34.93 -15.13
CA ALA A 345 1.56 35.86 -14.13
C ALA A 345 2.44 37.09 -13.93
N SER A 346 3.79 36.95 -14.04
CA SER A 346 4.73 38.08 -13.93
C SER A 346 4.72 38.98 -15.17
N LYS A 347 4.48 38.44 -16.38
CA LYS A 347 4.34 39.26 -17.60
C LYS A 347 3.05 40.08 -17.60
N ASN A 348 1.93 39.54 -17.07
CA ASN A 348 0.68 40.32 -17.02
C ASN A 348 0.70 41.44 -15.94
N ARG A 349 1.48 41.29 -14.87
CA ARG A 349 1.66 42.39 -13.88
C ARG A 349 2.52 43.53 -14.40
N LYS A 350 3.51 43.31 -15.28
CA LYS A 350 4.32 44.38 -15.88
C LYS A 350 3.56 45.18 -16.92
N ILE A 351 2.55 44.61 -17.60
CA ILE A 351 1.74 45.32 -18.60
C ILE A 351 0.67 46.21 -17.96
N SER A 352 0.16 45.86 -16.77
CA SER A 352 -0.84 46.68 -16.08
C SER A 352 -0.24 47.88 -15.36
N SER A 353 1.06 47.86 -14.99
CA SER A 353 1.73 49.00 -14.36
C SER A 353 2.24 50.07 -15.33
N MET A 354 2.24 49.79 -16.66
CA MET A 354 2.61 50.75 -17.69
C MET A 354 1.42 51.52 -18.32
N LYS A 355 0.18 51.21 -17.92
CA LYS A 355 -1.01 51.95 -18.45
C LYS A 355 -1.62 52.97 -17.50
N SER A 356 -0.97 53.27 -16.36
CA SER A 356 -1.45 54.26 -15.37
C SER A 356 -0.60 55.53 -15.32
N VAL A 357 0.25 55.79 -16.32
CA VAL A 357 0.99 57.08 -16.47
C VAL A 357 0.89 57.47 -17.95
N ALA A 358 -0.27 58.03 -18.34
CA ALA A 358 -0.46 58.89 -19.47
C ALA A 358 -1.79 59.64 -19.29
#